data_159e439ff978df0024711175a4b06da4
#
_entry.id   159e439ff978df0024711175a4b06da4
#
_cell.length_a   1.000
_cell.length_b   1.000
_cell.length_c   1.000
_cell.angle_alpha   90.00
_cell.angle_beta   90.00
_cell.angle_gamma   90.00
#
_symmetry.space_group_name_H-M   'P 1'
#
loop_
_entity.id
_entity.type
_entity.pdbx_description
1 polymer ?
#
loop_
_entity_poly.entity_id
_entity_poly.type
_entity_poly.pdbx_seq_one_letter_code
_entity_poly.pdbx_strand_id
1 'polypeptide(L)'
;VSVIKDIEIMRKQGLSFAQIASKLGGTATKDSVQKLYRRGLDKGPKDRYNQKAAKRKVVNTSVKQSNESVVTYTDPYTWLLSPAKRDTVSGDKEFVGLTIGYFDIETTFSMWSRFLCGSVADQFGNVTTFSVATHPGKTVLDDGPAVKAYAEFLQNFDILVSWNGKLFDVPRINARLAYHGLPLLYPRMHIDAMYLAKGSMFNIGRKSLANAEAFFEAKNGKTPLSPRIWDKADHGDDEEFDTIVEHCEADVLVLREIFGHLKAGVSTIHR
;
A
#
# COMPACT_ATOMS: atom_id res chain seq x y z
N VAL A 1 -20.16 -26.04 -5.14
CA VAL A 1 -21.26 -25.43 -5.91
C VAL A 1 -21.74 -24.25 -5.11
N SER A 2 -21.72 -23.07 -5.70
CA SER A 2 -21.88 -21.80 -4.98
C SER A 2 -23.38 -21.55 -4.73
N VAL A 3 -23.75 -21.24 -3.50
CA VAL A 3 -25.10 -20.77 -3.08
C VAL A 3 -25.64 -19.68 -4.00
N ILE A 4 -24.79 -18.88 -4.59
CA ILE A 4 -25.17 -17.84 -5.58
C ILE A 4 -25.81 -18.46 -6.83
N LYS A 5 -25.27 -19.57 -7.36
CA LYS A 5 -25.85 -20.27 -8.52
C LYS A 5 -27.22 -20.83 -8.19
N ASP A 6 -27.41 -21.36 -6.98
CA ASP A 6 -28.70 -21.87 -6.54
C ASP A 6 -29.74 -20.75 -6.42
N ILE A 7 -29.35 -19.59 -5.91
CA ILE A 7 -30.20 -18.40 -5.86
C ILE A 7 -30.56 -17.93 -7.28
N GLU A 8 -29.62 -17.92 -8.23
CA GLU A 8 -29.88 -17.56 -9.62
C GLU A 8 -30.89 -18.50 -10.29
N ILE A 9 -30.76 -19.80 -10.08
CA ILE A 9 -31.67 -20.82 -10.60
C ILE A 9 -33.08 -20.61 -10.03
N MET A 10 -33.19 -20.42 -8.72
CA MET A 10 -34.49 -20.19 -8.07
C MET A 10 -35.13 -18.86 -8.50
N ARG A 11 -34.37 -17.81 -8.76
CA ARG A 11 -34.88 -16.55 -9.31
C ARG A 11 -35.36 -16.72 -10.74
N LYS A 12 -34.70 -17.48 -11.60
CA LYS A 12 -35.17 -17.80 -12.96
C LYS A 12 -36.44 -18.62 -12.95
N GLN A 13 -36.69 -19.36 -11.89
CA GLN A 13 -37.94 -20.08 -11.64
C GLN A 13 -39.06 -19.18 -11.08
N GLY A 14 -38.84 -17.88 -10.94
CA GLY A 14 -39.83 -16.91 -10.50
C GLY A 14 -40.00 -16.77 -8.98
N LEU A 15 -39.17 -17.44 -8.15
CA LEU A 15 -39.28 -17.33 -6.70
C LEU A 15 -38.86 -15.93 -6.21
N SER A 16 -39.60 -15.37 -5.26
CA SER A 16 -39.23 -14.16 -4.55
C SER A 16 -38.02 -14.40 -3.60
N PHE A 17 -37.28 -13.36 -3.25
CA PHE A 17 -36.17 -13.50 -2.32
C PHE A 17 -36.58 -14.02 -0.93
N ALA A 18 -37.79 -13.73 -0.48
CA ALA A 18 -38.32 -14.27 0.76
C ALA A 18 -38.56 -15.80 0.66
N GLN A 19 -39.08 -16.27 -0.46
CA GLN A 19 -39.28 -17.71 -0.71
C GLN A 19 -37.95 -18.44 -0.85
N ILE A 20 -36.95 -17.81 -1.47
CA ILE A 20 -35.62 -18.37 -1.60
C ILE A 20 -34.97 -18.47 -0.22
N ALA A 21 -35.04 -17.43 0.63
CA ALA A 21 -34.54 -17.45 1.99
C ALA A 21 -35.18 -18.60 2.81
N SER A 22 -36.50 -18.78 2.70
CA SER A 22 -37.19 -19.88 3.35
C SER A 22 -36.70 -21.26 2.87
N LYS A 23 -36.43 -21.43 1.57
CA LYS A 23 -35.90 -22.69 1.01
C LYS A 23 -34.47 -22.98 1.39
N LEU A 24 -33.64 -21.95 1.53
CA LEU A 24 -32.25 -22.11 1.95
C LEU A 24 -32.12 -22.47 3.43
N GLY A 25 -33.12 -22.12 4.24
CA GLY A 25 -33.18 -22.45 5.66
C GLY A 25 -32.11 -21.73 6.52
N GLY A 26 -32.01 -22.16 7.79
CA GLY A 26 -31.01 -21.62 8.71
C GLY A 26 -31.22 -20.13 9.03
N THR A 27 -30.15 -19.36 8.97
CA THR A 27 -30.14 -17.89 9.25
C THR A 27 -30.36 -17.03 7.99
N ALA A 28 -30.73 -17.66 6.85
CA ALA A 28 -30.95 -16.94 5.61
C ALA A 28 -32.15 -16.00 5.71
N THR A 29 -31.91 -14.69 5.49
CA THR A 29 -32.96 -13.68 5.44
C THR A 29 -33.17 -13.20 4.01
N LYS A 30 -34.34 -12.58 3.72
CA LYS A 30 -34.63 -11.97 2.43
C LYS A 30 -33.48 -11.04 1.99
N ASP A 31 -33.00 -10.21 2.89
CA ASP A 31 -31.98 -9.20 2.60
C ASP A 31 -30.61 -9.83 2.34
N SER A 32 -30.22 -10.87 3.11
CA SER A 32 -28.97 -11.61 2.86
C SER A 32 -28.98 -12.31 1.49
N VAL A 33 -30.11 -12.92 1.11
CA VAL A 33 -30.28 -13.57 -0.20
C VAL A 33 -30.26 -12.57 -1.33
N GLN A 34 -30.93 -11.41 -1.17
CA GLN A 34 -30.92 -10.35 -2.17
C GLN A 34 -29.51 -9.75 -2.36
N LYS A 35 -28.76 -9.58 -1.29
CA LYS A 35 -27.38 -9.10 -1.33
C LYS A 35 -26.46 -10.10 -2.05
N LEU A 36 -26.60 -11.40 -1.78
CA LEU A 36 -25.86 -12.46 -2.49
C LEU A 36 -26.21 -12.51 -3.98
N TYR A 37 -27.48 -12.36 -4.33
CA TYR A 37 -27.93 -12.35 -5.72
C TYR A 37 -27.36 -11.15 -6.50
N ARG A 38 -27.37 -9.95 -5.91
CA ARG A 38 -26.76 -8.75 -6.52
C ARG A 38 -25.26 -8.94 -6.72
N ARG A 39 -24.57 -9.58 -5.80
CA ARG A 39 -23.13 -9.92 -5.95
C ARG A 39 -22.87 -10.92 -7.07
N GLY A 40 -23.81 -11.82 -7.36
CA GLY A 40 -23.73 -12.79 -8.46
C GLY A 40 -24.01 -12.16 -9.83
N LEU A 41 -24.90 -11.19 -9.90
CA LEU A 41 -25.27 -10.49 -11.15
C LEU A 41 -24.24 -9.40 -11.54
N ASP A 42 -23.60 -8.78 -10.55
CA ASP A 42 -22.52 -7.88 -10.83
C ASP A 42 -21.35 -8.71 -11.40
N LYS A 43 -20.94 -8.37 -12.62
CA LYS A 43 -19.67 -8.86 -13.16
C LYS A 43 -18.65 -8.77 -12.06
N GLY A 44 -18.00 -9.90 -11.77
CA GLY A 44 -17.20 -10.06 -10.58
C GLY A 44 -16.21 -8.89 -10.36
N PRO A 45 -15.70 -8.70 -9.15
CA PRO A 45 -14.81 -7.58 -8.77
C PRO A 45 -13.75 -7.24 -9.81
N LYS A 46 -13.22 -8.26 -10.50
CA LYS A 46 -12.20 -8.12 -11.55
C LYS A 46 -12.56 -7.16 -12.68
N ASP A 47 -13.79 -7.14 -13.14
CA ASP A 47 -14.16 -6.31 -14.31
C ASP A 47 -14.31 -4.83 -13.95
N ARG A 48 -14.77 -4.52 -12.72
CA ARG A 48 -14.88 -3.14 -12.23
C ARG A 48 -13.51 -2.53 -11.95
N TYR A 49 -12.62 -3.28 -11.31
CA TYR A 49 -11.26 -2.83 -11.03
C TYR A 49 -10.47 -2.58 -12.31
N ASN A 50 -10.57 -3.47 -13.29
CA ASN A 50 -9.91 -3.30 -14.58
C ASN A 50 -10.39 -2.06 -15.35
N GLN A 51 -11.70 -1.69 -15.23
CA GLN A 51 -12.23 -0.47 -15.85
C GLN A 51 -11.75 0.80 -15.14
N LYS A 52 -11.65 0.80 -13.79
CA LYS A 52 -11.12 1.94 -13.03
C LYS A 52 -9.60 2.08 -13.21
N ALA A 53 -8.84 0.98 -13.22
CA ALA A 53 -7.41 0.98 -13.50
C ALA A 53 -7.07 1.51 -14.90
N ALA A 54 -7.88 1.18 -15.91
CA ALA A 54 -7.75 1.73 -17.25
C ALA A 54 -7.99 3.24 -17.30
N LYS A 55 -8.93 3.78 -16.50
CA LYS A 55 -9.16 5.22 -16.38
C LYS A 55 -8.06 5.96 -15.63
N ARG A 56 -7.44 5.32 -14.60
CA ARG A 56 -6.29 5.90 -13.88
C ARG A 56 -5.01 5.94 -14.72
N LYS A 57 -4.78 4.97 -15.62
CA LYS A 57 -3.62 4.98 -16.53
C LYS A 57 -3.56 6.16 -17.51
N VAL A 58 -4.69 6.82 -17.76
CA VAL A 58 -4.77 7.94 -18.72
C VAL A 58 -4.29 9.28 -18.12
N VAL A 59 -4.16 9.40 -16.79
CA VAL A 59 -3.76 10.67 -16.14
C VAL A 59 -2.24 10.82 -15.99
N ASN A 60 -1.44 9.76 -16.17
CA ASN A 60 0.01 9.79 -15.89
C ASN A 60 0.92 9.82 -17.13
N THR A 61 0.47 10.37 -18.26
CA THR A 61 1.34 10.53 -19.43
C THR A 61 1.52 12.00 -19.78
N SER A 62 2.32 12.72 -19.01
CA SER A 62 3.15 13.84 -19.53
C SER A 62 4.09 14.39 -18.46
N VAL A 63 5.16 13.67 -18.15
CA VAL A 63 6.34 14.29 -17.54
C VAL A 63 7.46 14.21 -18.55
N LYS A 64 7.91 15.37 -19.02
CA LYS A 64 9.11 15.49 -19.82
C LYS A 64 10.29 14.95 -19.04
N GLN A 65 10.91 13.90 -19.56
CA GLN A 65 12.22 13.42 -19.10
C GLN A 65 13.23 14.55 -19.26
N SER A 66 13.73 15.08 -18.14
CA SER A 66 15.04 15.75 -18.14
C SER A 66 16.08 14.65 -18.24
N ASN A 67 16.97 14.77 -19.23
CA ASN A 67 18.09 13.86 -19.45
C ASN A 67 19.12 14.02 -18.32
N GLU A 68 18.90 13.34 -17.20
CA GLU A 68 19.97 13.02 -16.27
C GLU A 68 20.25 11.53 -16.38
N SER A 69 21.52 11.22 -16.63
CA SER A 69 22.02 9.87 -16.84
C SER A 69 21.68 8.97 -15.67
N VAL A 70 20.77 8.02 -15.88
CA VAL A 70 20.51 6.94 -14.93
C VAL A 70 21.76 6.07 -14.88
N VAL A 71 22.47 6.13 -13.77
CA VAL A 71 23.57 5.20 -13.48
C VAL A 71 22.95 3.86 -13.09
N THR A 72 22.89 2.93 -14.04
CA THR A 72 22.47 1.55 -13.77
C THR A 72 23.65 0.80 -13.14
N TYR A 73 23.53 0.51 -11.85
CA TYR A 73 24.50 -0.35 -11.14
C TYR A 73 24.19 -1.81 -11.48
N THR A 74 25.08 -2.47 -12.22
CA THR A 74 24.99 -3.88 -12.57
C THR A 74 25.49 -4.85 -11.51
N ASP A 75 26.19 -4.35 -10.48
CA ASP A 75 26.74 -5.13 -9.38
C ASP A 75 26.11 -4.68 -8.05
N PRO A 76 25.50 -5.59 -7.25
CA PRO A 76 24.86 -5.26 -5.99
C PRO A 76 25.82 -4.67 -4.94
N TYR A 77 27.13 -4.70 -5.16
CA TYR A 77 28.13 -4.13 -4.26
C TYR A 77 28.78 -2.84 -4.75
N THR A 78 28.54 -2.42 -6.00
CA THR A 78 29.18 -1.21 -6.58
C THR A 78 28.79 0.07 -5.84
N TRP A 79 27.60 0.11 -5.25
CA TRP A 79 27.14 1.23 -4.41
C TRP A 79 27.92 1.38 -3.10
N LEU A 80 28.52 0.28 -2.58
CA LEU A 80 29.37 0.29 -1.39
C LEU A 80 30.69 1.04 -1.63
N LEU A 81 31.12 1.11 -2.89
CA LEU A 81 32.41 1.69 -3.29
C LEU A 81 32.30 3.13 -3.81
N SER A 82 31.09 3.60 -4.10
CA SER A 82 30.85 4.99 -4.48
C SER A 82 30.77 5.85 -3.22
N PRO A 83 31.76 6.73 -2.95
CA PRO A 83 31.61 7.68 -1.86
C PRO A 83 30.44 8.61 -2.22
N ALA A 84 29.40 8.59 -1.41
CA ALA A 84 28.35 9.62 -1.50
C ALA A 84 29.05 10.98 -1.40
N LYS A 85 29.06 11.77 -2.48
CA LYS A 85 29.55 13.14 -2.43
C LYS A 85 28.64 13.88 -1.47
N ARG A 86 29.16 14.17 -0.29
CA ARG A 86 28.50 15.01 0.70
C ARG A 86 28.76 16.45 0.32
N ASP A 87 27.82 17.06 -0.39
CA ASP A 87 27.82 18.49 -0.50
C ASP A 87 27.34 19.06 0.83
N THR A 88 28.28 19.58 1.60
CA THR A 88 28.05 20.29 2.87
C THR A 88 27.69 21.75 2.59
N VAL A 89 26.60 22.00 1.90
CA VAL A 89 26.05 23.34 1.83
C VAL A 89 24.90 23.43 2.81
N SER A 90 25.06 24.23 3.85
CA SER A 90 24.03 24.65 4.82
C SER A 90 23.42 23.59 5.74
N GLY A 91 24.18 22.64 6.27
CA GLY A 91 23.68 21.71 7.32
C GLY A 91 22.73 20.64 6.83
N ASP A 92 22.23 20.71 5.63
CA ASP A 92 21.36 19.72 5.00
C ASP A 92 22.18 18.60 4.38
N LYS A 93 22.02 17.39 4.91
CA LYS A 93 22.54 16.17 4.30
C LYS A 93 21.66 15.76 3.14
N GLU A 94 22.07 16.07 1.92
CA GLU A 94 21.38 15.59 0.73
C GLU A 94 21.90 14.22 0.32
N PHE A 95 21.00 13.32 -0.06
CA PHE A 95 21.32 12.01 -0.62
C PHE A 95 21.52 12.15 -2.14
N VAL A 96 22.54 12.90 -2.54
CA VAL A 96 22.79 13.23 -3.95
C VAL A 96 23.08 11.96 -4.75
N GLY A 97 22.36 11.75 -5.83
CA GLY A 97 22.54 10.63 -6.76
C GLY A 97 21.94 9.31 -6.28
N LEU A 98 21.21 9.29 -5.16
CA LEU A 98 20.48 8.12 -4.68
C LEU A 98 18.98 8.26 -4.90
N THR A 99 18.34 7.16 -5.25
CA THR A 99 16.88 7.09 -5.36
C THR A 99 16.25 6.80 -4.02
N ILE A 100 15.24 7.57 -3.63
CA ILE A 100 14.54 7.43 -2.35
C ILE A 100 13.08 7.07 -2.60
N GLY A 101 12.63 5.98 -1.98
CA GLY A 101 11.23 5.57 -1.96
C GLY A 101 10.64 5.71 -0.55
N TYR A 102 9.60 6.52 -0.42
CA TYR A 102 8.80 6.64 0.81
C TYR A 102 7.64 5.67 0.70
N PHE A 103 7.56 4.69 1.58
CA PHE A 103 6.63 3.58 1.40
C PHE A 103 5.78 3.32 2.64
N ASP A 104 4.59 2.81 2.40
CA ASP A 104 3.60 2.40 3.39
C ASP A 104 2.74 1.27 2.84
N ILE A 105 2.12 0.47 3.70
CA ILE A 105 1.20 -0.59 3.33
C ILE A 105 -0.08 -0.56 4.17
N GLU A 106 -1.17 -1.03 3.55
CA GLU A 106 -2.41 -1.33 4.24
C GLU A 106 -2.69 -2.83 4.20
N THR A 107 -3.07 -3.37 5.35
CA THR A 107 -3.36 -4.79 5.51
C THR A 107 -4.71 -4.99 6.18
N THR A 108 -5.29 -6.19 6.04
CA THR A 108 -6.48 -6.55 6.81
C THR A 108 -6.14 -6.63 8.29
N PHE A 109 -7.14 -6.36 9.16
CA PHE A 109 -7.02 -6.61 10.60
C PHE A 109 -7.13 -8.08 10.98
N SER A 110 -7.34 -8.97 10.01
CA SER A 110 -7.40 -10.41 10.24
C SER A 110 -6.08 -10.93 10.83
N MET A 111 -6.14 -12.07 11.49
CA MET A 111 -4.99 -12.76 12.10
C MET A 111 -3.81 -12.95 11.12
N TRP A 112 -4.08 -13.02 9.83
CA TRP A 112 -3.09 -13.27 8.77
C TRP A 112 -2.57 -12.00 8.08
N SER A 113 -3.06 -10.83 8.45
CA SER A 113 -2.64 -9.52 7.92
C SER A 113 -2.43 -9.54 6.39
N ARG A 114 -3.49 -9.94 5.65
CA ARG A 114 -3.44 -9.99 4.17
C ARG A 114 -3.13 -8.60 3.60
N PHE A 115 -2.24 -8.55 2.62
CA PHE A 115 -1.89 -7.32 1.93
C PHE A 115 -3.10 -6.81 1.12
N LEU A 116 -3.49 -5.56 1.31
CA LEU A 116 -4.54 -4.88 0.55
C LEU A 116 -3.94 -3.99 -0.53
N CYS A 117 -3.09 -3.06 -0.12
CA CYS A 117 -2.33 -2.20 -1.03
C CYS A 117 -1.03 -1.75 -0.38
N GLY A 118 -0.13 -1.23 -1.21
CA GLY A 118 1.08 -0.54 -0.78
C GLY A 118 1.38 0.58 -1.76
N SER A 119 1.74 1.73 -1.24
CA SER A 119 2.08 2.93 -1.99
C SER A 119 3.53 3.30 -1.79
N VAL A 120 4.13 3.89 -2.82
CA VAL A 120 5.49 4.45 -2.77
C VAL A 120 5.45 5.83 -3.40
N ALA A 121 5.93 6.84 -2.68
CA ALA A 121 6.28 8.13 -3.26
C ALA A 121 7.78 8.16 -3.54
N ASP A 122 8.19 8.64 -4.71
CA ASP A 122 9.60 8.93 -4.98
C ASP A 122 10.05 10.28 -4.35
N GLN A 123 11.33 10.62 -4.49
CA GLN A 123 11.86 11.89 -3.97
C GLN A 123 11.21 13.13 -4.61
N PHE A 124 10.56 12.99 -5.76
CA PHE A 124 9.87 14.08 -6.45
C PHE A 124 8.38 14.18 -6.08
N GLY A 125 7.86 13.17 -5.39
CA GLY A 125 6.45 13.10 -4.98
C GLY A 125 5.54 12.39 -5.98
N ASN A 126 6.10 11.67 -6.96
CA ASN A 126 5.29 10.79 -7.80
C ASN A 126 4.91 9.55 -7.00
N VAL A 127 3.62 9.24 -6.94
CA VAL A 127 3.10 8.10 -6.18
C VAL A 127 2.78 6.94 -7.13
N THR A 128 3.22 5.75 -6.76
CA THR A 128 2.86 4.49 -7.43
C THR A 128 2.25 3.55 -6.41
N THR A 129 1.06 3.01 -6.72
CA THR A 129 0.32 2.13 -5.82
C THR A 129 0.09 0.76 -6.44
N PHE A 130 0.31 -0.27 -5.64
CA PHE A 130 0.07 -1.67 -5.94
C PHE A 130 -1.03 -2.19 -5.01
N SER A 131 -2.03 -2.86 -5.55
CA SER A 131 -3.14 -3.35 -4.74
C SER A 131 -3.64 -4.69 -5.26
N VAL A 132 -4.38 -5.43 -4.42
CA VAL A 132 -5.05 -6.66 -4.83
C VAL A 132 -6.08 -6.43 -5.94
N ALA A 133 -6.52 -5.19 -6.12
CA ALA A 133 -7.40 -4.79 -7.21
C ALA A 133 -6.66 -4.61 -8.54
N THR A 134 -5.47 -3.99 -8.52
CA THR A 134 -4.66 -3.76 -9.72
C THR A 134 -3.84 -5.00 -10.10
N HIS A 135 -3.52 -5.86 -9.15
CA HIS A 135 -2.78 -7.11 -9.32
C HIS A 135 -3.56 -8.28 -8.71
N PRO A 136 -4.70 -8.66 -9.34
CA PRO A 136 -5.58 -9.69 -8.77
C PRO A 136 -4.94 -11.06 -8.81
N GLY A 137 -5.07 -11.80 -7.70
CA GLY A 137 -4.70 -13.19 -7.60
C GLY A 137 -5.76 -14.15 -8.17
N LYS A 138 -5.55 -15.45 -8.00
CA LYS A 138 -6.48 -16.50 -8.45
C LYS A 138 -7.83 -16.45 -7.71
N THR A 139 -7.82 -15.99 -6.48
CA THR A 139 -9.00 -15.80 -5.64
C THR A 139 -8.97 -14.41 -5.02
N VAL A 140 -10.09 -13.99 -4.42
CA VAL A 140 -10.21 -12.69 -3.71
C VAL A 140 -9.23 -12.60 -2.54
N LEU A 141 -8.84 -13.74 -1.97
CA LEU A 141 -7.92 -13.83 -0.83
C LEU A 141 -6.44 -13.96 -1.24
N ASP A 142 -6.17 -14.10 -2.54
CA ASP A 142 -4.82 -14.28 -3.06
C ASP A 142 -4.19 -12.91 -3.32
N ASP A 143 -3.36 -12.45 -2.39
CA ASP A 143 -2.60 -11.20 -2.47
C ASP A 143 -1.19 -11.38 -3.06
N GLY A 144 -0.82 -12.61 -3.45
CA GLY A 144 0.51 -12.95 -3.96
C GLY A 144 1.00 -12.06 -5.11
N PRO A 145 0.22 -11.88 -6.19
CA PRO A 145 0.63 -11.02 -7.30
C PRO A 145 0.84 -9.56 -6.89
N ALA A 146 0.01 -9.04 -5.99
CA ALA A 146 0.10 -7.65 -5.53
C ALA A 146 1.34 -7.42 -4.65
N VAL A 147 1.55 -8.26 -3.63
CA VAL A 147 2.70 -8.14 -2.73
C VAL A 147 4.02 -8.40 -3.45
N LYS A 148 4.03 -9.32 -4.45
CA LYS A 148 5.20 -9.55 -5.31
C LYS A 148 5.56 -8.31 -6.10
N ALA A 149 4.61 -7.77 -6.86
CA ALA A 149 4.85 -6.58 -7.69
C ALA A 149 5.31 -5.38 -6.84
N TYR A 150 4.72 -5.20 -5.66
CA TYR A 150 5.11 -4.16 -4.72
C TYR A 150 6.55 -4.35 -4.22
N ALA A 151 6.89 -5.55 -3.75
CA ALA A 151 8.23 -5.83 -3.24
C ALA A 151 9.31 -5.69 -4.34
N GLU A 152 9.02 -6.13 -5.57
CA GLU A 152 9.92 -5.95 -6.72
C GLU A 152 10.13 -4.46 -7.03
N PHE A 153 9.07 -3.65 -6.95
CA PHE A 153 9.16 -2.21 -7.18
C PHE A 153 10.00 -1.52 -6.10
N LEU A 154 9.85 -1.89 -4.82
CA LEU A 154 10.63 -1.34 -3.72
C LEU A 154 12.14 -1.56 -3.89
N GLN A 155 12.56 -2.63 -4.56
CA GLN A 155 13.98 -2.91 -4.80
C GLN A 155 14.66 -1.96 -5.81
N ASN A 156 13.89 -1.15 -6.53
CA ASN A 156 14.44 -0.15 -7.44
C ASN A 156 15.00 1.09 -6.73
N PHE A 157 14.73 1.23 -5.42
CA PHE A 157 15.21 2.36 -4.65
C PHE A 157 16.48 2.00 -3.87
N ASP A 158 17.42 2.95 -3.82
CA ASP A 158 18.64 2.82 -3.03
C ASP A 158 18.32 2.95 -1.53
N ILE A 159 17.40 3.85 -1.19
CA ILE A 159 16.96 4.12 0.16
C ILE A 159 15.43 3.97 0.23
N LEU A 160 14.98 3.15 1.16
CA LEU A 160 13.58 3.08 1.55
C LEU A 160 13.38 3.82 2.87
N VAL A 161 12.37 4.68 2.90
CA VAL A 161 11.95 5.41 4.10
C VAL A 161 10.54 4.98 4.47
N SER A 162 10.32 4.70 5.75
CA SER A 162 9.01 4.32 6.29
C SER A 162 8.73 4.98 7.63
N TRP A 163 7.51 4.84 8.12
CA TRP A 163 7.14 5.18 9.49
C TRP A 163 6.79 3.92 10.27
N ASN A 164 7.67 3.48 11.15
CA ASN A 164 7.57 2.19 11.88
C ASN A 164 7.68 0.94 10.99
N GLY A 165 8.12 1.09 9.75
CA GLY A 165 8.12 -0.01 8.78
C GLY A 165 9.12 -1.11 9.08
N LYS A 166 10.14 -0.87 9.91
CA LYS A 166 11.04 -1.93 10.39
C LYS A 166 10.32 -2.97 11.24
N LEU A 167 9.29 -2.55 11.98
CA LEU A 167 8.52 -3.44 12.87
C LEU A 167 7.15 -3.82 12.29
N PHE A 168 6.64 -3.08 11.30
CA PHE A 168 5.31 -3.29 10.74
C PHE A 168 5.36 -3.71 9.26
N ASP A 169 5.74 -2.81 8.36
CA ASP A 169 5.58 -3.01 6.92
C ASP A 169 6.47 -4.13 6.37
N VAL A 170 7.78 -4.05 6.57
CA VAL A 170 8.73 -5.03 6.03
C VAL A 170 8.47 -6.44 6.56
N PRO A 171 8.25 -6.65 7.88
CA PRO A 171 7.88 -7.97 8.38
C PRO A 171 6.58 -8.52 7.79
N ARG A 172 5.56 -7.70 7.56
CA ARG A 172 4.30 -8.12 6.96
C ARG A 172 4.45 -8.46 5.48
N ILE A 173 5.12 -7.59 4.70
CA ILE A 173 5.46 -7.89 3.31
C ILE A 173 6.19 -9.24 3.24
N ASN A 174 7.22 -9.44 4.06
CA ASN A 174 8.01 -10.67 4.05
C ASN A 174 7.21 -11.91 4.49
N ALA A 175 6.30 -11.76 5.45
CA ALA A 175 5.41 -12.85 5.85
C ALA A 175 4.49 -13.27 4.69
N ARG A 176 3.95 -12.30 3.92
CA ARG A 176 3.11 -12.61 2.75
C ARG A 176 3.91 -13.17 1.59
N LEU A 177 5.11 -12.65 1.33
CA LEU A 177 6.01 -13.22 0.33
C LEU A 177 6.39 -14.67 0.68
N ALA A 178 6.77 -14.95 1.93
CA ALA A 178 7.06 -16.29 2.40
C ALA A 178 5.86 -17.25 2.27
N TYR A 179 4.66 -16.79 2.62
CA TYR A 179 3.42 -17.56 2.47
C TYR A 179 3.17 -18.00 1.02
N HIS A 180 3.52 -17.16 0.05
CA HIS A 180 3.40 -17.44 -1.37
C HIS A 180 4.63 -18.12 -1.99
N GLY A 181 5.65 -18.48 -1.19
CA GLY A 181 6.90 -19.06 -1.69
C GLY A 181 7.71 -18.12 -2.59
N LEU A 182 7.59 -16.81 -2.37
CA LEU A 182 8.26 -15.76 -3.14
C LEU A 182 9.54 -15.28 -2.45
N PRO A 183 10.51 -14.72 -3.21
CA PRO A 183 11.71 -14.11 -2.62
C PRO A 183 11.34 -12.99 -1.64
N LEU A 184 12.06 -12.94 -0.49
CA LEU A 184 11.83 -11.94 0.54
C LEU A 184 12.36 -10.56 0.10
N LEU A 185 11.75 -9.51 0.63
CA LEU A 185 12.22 -8.14 0.49
C LEU A 185 13.38 -7.88 1.45
N TYR A 186 14.52 -7.50 0.92
CA TYR A 186 15.67 -7.04 1.66
C TYR A 186 16.06 -5.63 1.19
N PRO A 187 15.59 -4.57 1.86
CA PRO A 187 15.95 -3.20 1.51
C PRO A 187 17.48 -3.01 1.55
N ARG A 188 18.05 -2.38 0.52
CA ARG A 188 19.49 -2.04 0.50
C ARG A 188 19.83 -1.11 1.67
N MET A 189 19.00 -0.09 1.86
CA MET A 189 19.05 0.80 3.00
C MET A 189 17.61 1.09 3.44
N HIS A 190 17.35 0.98 4.73
CA HIS A 190 16.03 1.26 5.28
C HIS A 190 16.15 2.24 6.45
N ILE A 191 15.59 3.44 6.25
CA ILE A 191 15.48 4.48 7.27
C ILE A 191 14.06 4.47 7.81
N ASP A 192 13.90 4.19 9.08
CA ASP A 192 12.61 4.30 9.76
C ASP A 192 12.52 5.68 10.42
N ALA A 193 11.73 6.57 9.83
CA ALA A 193 11.61 7.96 10.24
C ALA A 193 11.03 8.11 11.66
N MET A 194 10.24 7.15 12.13
CA MET A 194 9.74 7.14 13.50
C MET A 194 10.90 7.06 14.51
N TYR A 195 11.98 6.33 14.22
CA TYR A 195 13.14 6.28 15.10
C TYR A 195 13.93 7.58 15.11
N LEU A 196 13.98 8.31 14.00
CA LEU A 196 14.55 9.66 13.97
C LEU A 196 13.71 10.61 14.82
N ALA A 197 12.40 10.59 14.68
CA ALA A 197 11.46 11.47 15.37
C ALA A 197 11.45 11.28 16.91
N LYS A 198 11.93 10.16 17.41
CA LYS A 198 12.05 9.86 18.86
C LYS A 198 13.48 9.64 19.32
N GLY A 199 14.45 9.94 18.48
CA GLY A 199 15.87 9.75 18.77
C GLY A 199 16.46 10.83 19.68
N SER A 200 17.79 10.84 19.76
CA SER A 200 18.51 11.81 20.58
C SER A 200 18.48 13.24 20.04
N MET A 201 18.31 13.39 18.71
CA MET A 201 18.24 14.71 18.07
C MET A 201 16.85 15.31 18.06
N PHE A 202 15.82 14.47 17.86
CA PHE A 202 14.42 14.88 17.81
C PHE A 202 13.59 14.13 18.84
N ASN A 203 12.63 14.81 19.44
CA ASN A 203 11.61 14.20 20.29
C ASN A 203 10.28 14.94 20.09
N ILE A 204 9.44 14.44 19.18
CA ILE A 204 8.13 15.03 18.88
C ILE A 204 7.00 14.49 19.77
N GLY A 205 7.32 13.73 20.81
CA GLY A 205 6.33 13.17 21.74
C GLY A 205 5.73 11.86 21.25
N ARG A 206 4.47 11.85 20.81
CA ARG A 206 3.79 10.63 20.35
C ARG A 206 4.38 10.12 19.04
N LYS A 207 4.39 8.78 18.89
CA LYS A 207 5.08 8.08 17.80
C LYS A 207 4.20 7.78 16.57
N SER A 208 2.96 8.27 16.51
CA SER A 208 2.11 8.06 15.34
C SER A 208 2.47 9.02 14.22
N LEU A 209 2.29 8.58 12.96
CA LEU A 209 2.45 9.43 11.80
C LEU A 209 1.54 10.65 11.87
N ALA A 210 0.28 10.48 12.31
CA ALA A 210 -0.67 11.57 12.51
C ALA A 210 -0.19 12.62 13.55
N ASN A 211 0.55 12.20 14.60
CA ASN A 211 1.15 13.19 15.53
C ASN A 211 2.31 13.95 14.88
N ALA A 212 3.11 13.27 14.07
CA ALA A 212 4.21 13.90 13.35
C ALA A 212 3.68 14.89 12.29
N GLU A 213 2.62 14.50 11.57
CA GLU A 213 1.88 15.35 10.65
C GLU A 213 1.40 16.64 11.34
N ALA A 214 0.70 16.51 12.47
CA ALA A 214 0.21 17.65 13.24
C ALA A 214 1.36 18.52 13.79
N PHE A 215 2.47 17.89 14.24
CA PHE A 215 3.62 18.60 14.79
C PHE A 215 4.36 19.42 13.74
N PHE A 216 4.51 18.91 12.52
CA PHE A 216 5.21 19.57 11.41
C PHE A 216 4.27 20.36 10.49
N GLU A 217 2.97 20.39 10.79
CA GLU A 217 1.94 21.06 9.98
C GLU A 217 1.99 20.61 8.50
N ALA A 218 2.14 19.29 8.29
CA ALA A 218 2.25 18.75 6.95
C ALA A 218 0.99 19.01 6.13
N LYS A 219 1.16 19.36 4.85
CA LYS A 219 0.08 19.87 3.99
C LYS A 219 -0.84 18.79 3.42
N ASN A 220 -0.36 17.55 3.38
CA ASN A 220 -1.08 16.43 2.76
C ASN A 220 -1.97 15.68 3.78
N GLY A 221 -2.59 16.41 4.67
CA GLY A 221 -3.33 15.98 5.85
C GLY A 221 -4.04 14.63 5.74
N LYS A 222 -3.83 13.80 6.76
CA LYS A 222 -4.39 12.47 6.92
C LYS A 222 -5.85 12.53 7.37
N THR A 223 -6.75 11.87 6.64
CA THR A 223 -8.12 11.66 7.11
C THR A 223 -8.14 10.48 8.10
N PRO A 224 -8.57 10.65 9.37
CA PRO A 224 -8.69 9.54 10.29
C PRO A 224 -9.70 8.52 9.76
N LEU A 225 -9.28 7.26 9.59
CA LEU A 225 -10.15 6.19 9.16
C LEU A 225 -10.64 5.36 10.35
N SER A 226 -11.92 4.99 10.31
CA SER A 226 -12.49 4.05 11.30
C SER A 226 -11.99 2.63 11.01
N PRO A 227 -11.64 1.81 12.01
CA PRO A 227 -11.27 0.40 11.83
C PRO A 227 -12.27 -0.42 11.02
N ARG A 228 -13.55 -0.03 10.99
CA ARG A 228 -14.61 -0.68 10.20
C ARG A 228 -14.39 -0.58 8.68
N ILE A 229 -13.59 0.39 8.22
CA ILE A 229 -13.33 0.59 6.80
C ILE A 229 -12.53 -0.59 6.24
N TRP A 230 -11.49 -1.03 6.96
CA TRP A 230 -10.70 -2.21 6.57
C TRP A 230 -11.54 -3.50 6.55
N ASP A 231 -12.44 -3.65 7.52
CA ASP A 231 -13.36 -4.79 7.61
C ASP A 231 -14.30 -4.82 6.40
N LYS A 232 -14.86 -3.68 6.00
CA LYS A 232 -15.72 -3.57 4.83
C LYS A 232 -14.96 -3.81 3.53
N ALA A 233 -13.77 -3.23 3.39
CA ALA A 233 -12.92 -3.42 2.23
C ALA A 233 -12.51 -4.89 2.07
N ASP A 234 -12.18 -5.60 3.15
CA ASP A 234 -11.87 -7.03 3.14
C ASP A 234 -13.08 -7.89 2.72
N HIS A 235 -14.30 -7.42 3.01
CA HIS A 235 -15.54 -8.05 2.58
C HIS A 235 -16.01 -7.63 1.18
N GLY A 236 -15.21 -6.90 0.42
CA GLY A 236 -15.44 -6.52 -0.97
C GLY A 236 -16.30 -5.28 -1.16
N ASP A 237 -16.23 -4.33 -0.25
CA ASP A 237 -16.77 -2.99 -0.43
C ASP A 237 -15.76 -2.15 -1.23
N ASP A 238 -16.08 -1.87 -2.49
CA ASP A 238 -15.17 -1.20 -3.42
C ASP A 238 -14.93 0.27 -3.03
N GLU A 239 -15.91 0.97 -2.46
CA GLU A 239 -15.79 2.37 -2.06
C GLU A 239 -14.84 2.50 -0.86
N GLU A 240 -15.01 1.63 0.14
CA GLU A 240 -14.13 1.59 1.29
C GLU A 240 -12.70 1.12 0.92
N PHE A 241 -12.57 0.24 -0.08
CA PHE A 241 -11.26 -0.15 -0.59
C PHE A 241 -10.55 1.02 -1.30
N ASP A 242 -11.25 1.78 -2.13
CA ASP A 242 -10.71 2.98 -2.76
C ASP A 242 -10.26 4.01 -1.69
N THR A 243 -11.03 4.16 -0.61
CA THR A 243 -10.69 5.03 0.53
C THR A 243 -9.39 4.59 1.22
N ILE A 244 -9.16 3.27 1.40
CA ILE A 244 -7.90 2.74 1.95
C ILE A 244 -6.72 3.03 1.02
N VAL A 245 -6.90 2.88 -0.28
CA VAL A 245 -5.86 3.20 -1.27
C VAL A 245 -5.48 4.67 -1.22
N GLU A 246 -6.47 5.57 -1.20
CA GLU A 246 -6.25 7.02 -1.08
C GLU A 246 -5.52 7.39 0.23
N HIS A 247 -5.86 6.71 1.32
CA HIS A 247 -5.19 6.88 2.60
C HIS A 247 -3.72 6.48 2.54
N CYS A 248 -3.41 5.30 2.00
CA CYS A 248 -2.04 4.82 1.81
C CYS A 248 -1.21 5.78 0.91
N GLU A 249 -1.83 6.32 -0.15
CA GLU A 249 -1.21 7.31 -1.03
C GLU A 249 -0.91 8.63 -0.30
N ALA A 250 -1.82 9.09 0.56
CA ALA A 250 -1.61 10.29 1.37
C ALA A 250 -0.50 10.08 2.41
N ASP A 251 -0.45 8.90 3.07
CA ASP A 251 0.54 8.59 4.09
C ASP A 251 1.97 8.65 3.56
N VAL A 252 2.25 8.17 2.34
CA VAL A 252 3.60 8.25 1.76
C VAL A 252 4.00 9.68 1.39
N LEU A 253 3.05 10.55 1.03
CA LEU A 253 3.32 11.97 0.78
C LEU A 253 3.56 12.72 2.09
N VAL A 254 2.78 12.45 3.13
CA VAL A 254 3.00 12.98 4.49
C VAL A 254 4.36 12.52 5.02
N LEU A 255 4.69 11.25 4.88
CA LEU A 255 5.98 10.70 5.30
C LEU A 255 7.15 11.40 4.58
N ARG A 256 7.03 11.63 3.27
CA ARG A 256 8.04 12.34 2.50
C ARG A 256 8.25 13.78 3.01
N GLU A 257 7.17 14.49 3.29
CA GLU A 257 7.23 15.86 3.84
C GLU A 257 7.90 15.88 5.22
N ILE A 258 7.46 15.00 6.14
CA ILE A 258 8.01 14.87 7.49
C ILE A 258 9.49 14.49 7.44
N PHE A 259 9.88 13.56 6.57
CA PHE A 259 11.29 13.17 6.44
C PHE A 259 12.17 14.35 6.00
N GLY A 260 11.65 15.28 5.22
CA GLY A 260 12.32 16.54 4.88
C GLY A 260 12.81 17.30 6.12
N HIS A 261 12.02 17.31 7.21
CA HIS A 261 12.38 17.93 8.49
C HIS A 261 13.34 17.06 9.33
N LEU A 262 13.23 15.73 9.23
CA LEU A 262 13.99 14.78 10.06
C LEU A 262 15.31 14.36 9.44
N LYS A 263 15.55 14.58 8.14
CA LYS A 263 16.73 14.08 7.42
C LYS A 263 18.08 14.50 8.02
N ALA A 264 18.12 15.68 8.66
CA ALA A 264 19.33 16.15 9.38
C ALA A 264 19.73 15.22 10.54
N GLY A 265 18.78 14.47 11.09
CA GLY A 265 19.01 13.46 12.14
C GLY A 265 19.63 12.15 11.64
N VAL A 266 19.74 11.96 10.33
CA VAL A 266 20.43 10.79 9.77
C VAL A 266 21.93 11.00 9.91
N SER A 267 22.47 10.82 11.13
CA SER A 267 23.85 11.11 11.49
C SER A 267 24.84 10.09 10.93
N THR A 268 24.39 8.86 10.76
CA THR A 268 25.17 7.75 10.22
C THR A 268 24.27 6.78 9.53
N ILE A 269 24.56 6.51 8.29
CA ILE A 269 23.99 5.38 7.59
C ILE A 269 24.75 4.18 8.11
N HIS A 270 24.25 3.52 9.16
CA HIS A 270 24.84 2.28 9.62
C HIS A 270 24.58 1.22 8.56
N ARG A 271 25.64 0.73 8.02
CA ARG A 271 25.73 -0.41 7.11
C ARG A 271 25.46 -1.72 7.85
#